data_eb8b1d17152a88f7c6d7342e7520d3bb
#
_entry.id   eb8b1d17152a88f7c6d7342e7520d3bb
#
_cell.length_a   1.000
_cell.length_b   1.000
_cell.length_c   1.000
_cell.angle_alpha   90.00
_cell.angle_beta   90.00
_cell.angle_gamma   90.00
#
_symmetry.space_group_name_H-M   'P 1'
#
loop_
_entity.id
_entity.type
_entity.pdbx_description
1 polymer ?
#
loop_
_entity_poly.entity_id
_entity_poly.type
_entity_poly.pdbx_seq_one_letter_code
_entity_poly.pdbx_strand_id
1 'polypeptide(L)'
;MMHNVRLDQIHDKVVECQENADAATMEFNLEGEWRTSDDDKQFGGLLSFPQGELELNADFPPFLGGEGRAPSALAYCFYGAMSCYGSTFATQAAMAGVALDEMKINLKLNVDFRGALGLGSFPPLKDFQFNVQVKSSASDEEVQKIKQLTDERCPAIWAMQNPVPFTTIATKLD
;
A
#
# COMPACT_ATOMS: atom_id res chain seq x y z
N MET A 1 -21.05 12.61 0.18
CA MET A 1 -19.66 12.32 -0.23
C MET A 1 -18.76 13.43 0.31
N MET A 2 -17.65 13.11 0.93
CA MET A 2 -16.65 14.05 1.46
C MET A 2 -15.25 13.53 1.10
N HIS A 3 -14.39 14.34 0.53
CA HIS A 3 -13.04 13.95 0.07
C HIS A 3 -13.02 12.73 -0.88
N ASN A 4 -14.03 12.58 -1.74
CA ASN A 4 -14.22 11.39 -2.56
C ASN A 4 -14.53 10.10 -1.75
N VAL A 5 -14.89 10.24 -0.46
CA VAL A 5 -15.28 9.15 0.45
C VAL A 5 -16.80 9.06 0.55
N ARG A 6 -17.34 7.86 0.40
CA ARG A 6 -18.78 7.56 0.53
C ARG A 6 -19.10 7.15 1.96
N LEU A 7 -19.40 8.14 2.81
CA LEU A 7 -19.72 7.93 4.23
C LEU A 7 -20.97 7.07 4.45
N ASP A 8 -21.95 7.15 3.54
CA ASP A 8 -23.14 6.31 3.53
C ASP A 8 -22.75 4.82 3.48
N GLN A 9 -21.88 4.45 2.51
CA GLN A 9 -21.42 3.06 2.36
C GLN A 9 -20.58 2.58 3.55
N ILE A 10 -19.77 3.48 4.13
CA ILE A 10 -19.00 3.14 5.33
C ILE A 10 -19.92 2.88 6.50
N HIS A 11 -20.96 3.73 6.69
CA HIS A 11 -21.93 3.56 7.76
C HIS A 11 -22.68 2.24 7.63
N ASP A 12 -23.18 1.93 6.42
CA ASP A 12 -23.89 0.67 6.16
C ASP A 12 -22.99 -0.53 6.47
N LYS A 13 -21.70 -0.46 6.08
CA LYS A 13 -20.73 -1.51 6.38
C LYS A 13 -20.42 -1.65 7.87
N VAL A 14 -20.37 -0.55 8.60
CA VAL A 14 -20.21 -0.59 10.07
C VAL A 14 -21.39 -1.30 10.73
N VAL A 15 -22.62 -0.99 10.32
CA VAL A 15 -23.82 -1.67 10.85
C VAL A 15 -23.77 -3.16 10.54
N GLU A 16 -23.47 -3.54 9.29
CA GLU A 16 -23.32 -4.95 8.90
C GLU A 16 -22.26 -5.68 9.76
N CYS A 17 -21.09 -5.05 10.00
CA CYS A 17 -20.03 -5.65 10.81
C CYS A 17 -20.40 -5.76 12.31
N GLN A 18 -21.27 -4.90 12.82
CA GLN A 18 -21.78 -5.03 14.20
C GLN A 18 -22.69 -6.23 14.37
N GLU A 19 -23.43 -6.62 13.32
CA GLU A 19 -24.30 -7.81 13.31
C GLU A 19 -23.52 -9.08 12.95
N ASN A 20 -22.52 -8.98 12.07
CA ASN A 20 -21.69 -10.08 11.60
C ASN A 20 -20.23 -9.65 11.45
N ALA A 21 -19.38 -10.04 12.39
CA ALA A 21 -17.94 -9.67 12.36
C ALA A 21 -17.20 -10.20 11.13
N ASP A 22 -17.62 -11.33 10.55
CA ASP A 22 -16.99 -11.91 9.35
C ASP A 22 -17.20 -11.04 8.11
N ALA A 23 -18.20 -10.16 8.11
CA ALA A 23 -18.42 -9.19 7.05
C ALA A 23 -17.30 -8.16 6.91
N ALA A 24 -16.43 -8.03 7.91
CA ALA A 24 -15.23 -7.17 7.85
C ALA A 24 -14.04 -7.83 7.15
N THR A 25 -14.12 -9.14 6.86
CA THR A 25 -13.00 -9.90 6.28
C THR A 25 -13.09 -9.94 4.76
N MET A 26 -11.95 -9.72 4.09
CA MET A 26 -11.84 -9.83 2.64
C MET A 26 -10.55 -10.60 2.29
N GLU A 27 -10.69 -11.58 1.40
CA GLU A 27 -9.55 -12.30 0.85
C GLU A 27 -9.01 -11.57 -0.39
N PHE A 28 -7.69 -11.46 -0.48
CA PHE A 28 -6.99 -10.96 -1.67
C PHE A 28 -6.27 -12.10 -2.36
N ASN A 29 -6.61 -12.31 -3.63
CA ASN A 29 -5.89 -13.23 -4.52
C ASN A 29 -5.27 -12.42 -5.66
N LEU A 30 -3.96 -12.52 -5.81
CA LEU A 30 -3.20 -11.87 -6.86
C LEU A 30 -2.35 -12.93 -7.56
N GLU A 31 -2.35 -12.90 -8.89
CA GLU A 31 -1.55 -13.79 -9.71
C GLU A 31 -0.55 -12.96 -10.53
N GLY A 32 0.62 -13.53 -10.73
CA GLY A 32 1.66 -12.92 -11.55
C GLY A 32 2.69 -13.93 -11.99
N GLU A 33 3.38 -13.59 -13.07
CA GLU A 33 4.36 -14.47 -13.69
C GLU A 33 5.69 -13.77 -13.97
N TRP A 34 6.76 -14.51 -13.87
CA TRP A 34 8.07 -14.10 -14.37
C TRP A 34 8.16 -14.38 -15.85
N ARG A 35 8.53 -13.36 -16.63
CA ARG A 35 8.71 -13.49 -18.08
C ARG A 35 10.16 -13.76 -18.40
N THR A 36 10.39 -14.78 -19.24
CA THR A 36 11.75 -15.26 -19.58
C THR A 36 12.29 -14.71 -20.91
N SER A 37 11.50 -13.92 -21.63
CA SER A 37 11.95 -13.25 -22.86
C SER A 37 12.77 -12.01 -22.54
N ASP A 38 13.93 -11.88 -23.17
CA ASP A 38 14.84 -10.71 -22.98
C ASP A 38 14.25 -9.39 -23.46
N ASP A 39 13.22 -9.43 -24.31
CA ASP A 39 12.57 -8.23 -24.86
C ASP A 39 11.38 -7.73 -24.04
N ASP A 40 11.01 -8.41 -22.95
CA ASP A 40 9.87 -8.05 -22.13
C ASP A 40 10.29 -7.48 -20.75
N LYS A 41 9.31 -6.96 -19.98
CA LYS A 41 9.48 -6.64 -18.56
C LYS A 41 9.53 -7.93 -17.77
N GLN A 42 10.32 -7.96 -16.71
CA GLN A 42 10.64 -9.19 -16.00
C GLN A 42 9.44 -9.85 -15.31
N PHE A 43 8.51 -9.08 -14.78
CA PHE A 43 7.36 -9.62 -14.05
C PHE A 43 6.09 -8.91 -14.49
N GLY A 44 4.99 -9.65 -14.65
CA GLY A 44 3.68 -9.11 -14.97
C GLY A 44 2.58 -9.79 -14.18
N GLY A 45 1.51 -9.05 -13.91
CA GLY A 45 0.32 -9.57 -13.24
C GLY A 45 -0.91 -8.72 -13.57
N LEU A 46 -2.07 -9.35 -13.46
CA LEU A 46 -3.35 -8.69 -13.66
C LEU A 46 -4.00 -8.35 -12.32
N LEU A 47 -4.34 -7.11 -12.14
CA LEU A 47 -5.03 -6.61 -10.96
C LEU A 47 -6.49 -6.32 -11.29
N SER A 48 -7.40 -7.18 -10.82
CA SER A 48 -8.84 -7.01 -11.00
C SER A 48 -9.42 -6.09 -9.93
N PHE A 49 -10.37 -5.25 -10.32
CA PHE A 49 -11.11 -4.35 -9.43
C PHE A 49 -12.57 -4.21 -9.92
N PRO A 50 -13.51 -3.69 -9.13
CA PRO A 50 -14.93 -3.74 -9.46
C PRO A 50 -15.35 -3.17 -10.82
N GLN A 51 -14.56 -2.27 -11.42
CA GLN A 51 -14.88 -1.62 -12.69
C GLN A 51 -13.96 -2.04 -13.85
N GLY A 52 -13.07 -3.01 -13.64
CA GLY A 52 -12.14 -3.45 -14.68
C GLY A 52 -10.92 -4.20 -14.18
N GLU A 53 -9.92 -4.20 -15.01
CA GLU A 53 -8.64 -4.85 -14.75
C GLU A 53 -7.49 -3.92 -15.16
N LEU A 54 -6.37 -4.05 -14.46
CA LEU A 54 -5.15 -3.31 -14.74
C LEU A 54 -3.98 -4.27 -14.82
N GLU A 55 -3.28 -4.29 -15.93
CA GLU A 55 -2.00 -4.99 -16.06
C GLU A 55 -0.91 -4.18 -15.36
N LEU A 56 -0.24 -4.79 -14.39
CA LEU A 56 0.96 -4.26 -13.74
C LEU A 56 2.18 -4.99 -14.25
N ASN A 57 3.18 -4.21 -14.64
CA ASN A 57 4.47 -4.73 -15.06
C ASN A 57 5.57 -4.20 -14.13
N ALA A 58 6.47 -5.07 -13.70
CA ALA A 58 7.63 -4.68 -12.90
C ALA A 58 8.94 -5.08 -13.61
N ASP A 59 9.96 -4.25 -13.44
CA ASP A 59 11.28 -4.53 -13.96
C ASP A 59 12.35 -4.01 -12.98
N PHE A 60 13.40 -4.79 -12.77
CA PHE A 60 14.48 -4.33 -11.91
C PHE A 60 15.31 -3.22 -12.57
N PRO A 61 15.92 -2.35 -11.77
CA PRO A 61 16.92 -1.43 -12.30
C PRO A 61 18.16 -2.20 -12.79
N PRO A 62 18.96 -1.63 -13.71
CA PRO A 62 20.10 -2.30 -14.33
C PRO A 62 21.10 -2.92 -13.34
N PHE A 63 21.35 -2.29 -12.19
CA PHE A 63 22.26 -2.83 -11.18
C PHE A 63 21.74 -4.08 -10.45
N LEU A 64 20.46 -4.44 -10.62
CA LEU A 64 19.84 -5.68 -10.14
C LEU A 64 19.48 -6.64 -11.28
N GLY A 65 19.99 -6.42 -12.48
CA GLY A 65 19.83 -7.31 -13.63
C GLY A 65 18.53 -7.13 -14.42
N GLY A 66 17.87 -5.99 -14.31
CA GLY A 66 16.77 -5.60 -15.18
C GLY A 66 17.20 -4.53 -16.19
N GLU A 67 16.28 -4.06 -16.98
CA GLU A 67 16.46 -2.95 -17.92
C GLU A 67 15.75 -1.66 -17.46
N GLY A 68 14.97 -1.72 -16.38
CA GLY A 68 14.20 -0.59 -15.86
C GLY A 68 13.05 -0.15 -16.79
N ARG A 69 12.50 -1.06 -17.58
CA ARG A 69 11.40 -0.80 -18.54
C ARG A 69 10.05 -0.58 -17.87
N ALA A 70 9.95 -0.86 -16.56
CA ALA A 70 8.76 -0.65 -15.73
C ALA A 70 9.18 -0.23 -14.32
N PRO A 71 8.23 0.27 -13.49
CA PRO A 71 8.53 0.53 -12.09
C PRO A 71 9.05 -0.73 -11.38
N SER A 72 9.96 -0.56 -10.43
CA SER A 72 10.46 -1.70 -9.65
C SER A 72 9.36 -2.27 -8.74
N ALA A 73 9.46 -3.55 -8.39
CA ALA A 73 8.53 -4.20 -7.46
C ALA A 73 8.41 -3.45 -6.11
N LEU A 74 9.53 -2.93 -5.58
CA LEU A 74 9.52 -2.13 -4.35
C LEU A 74 8.77 -0.81 -4.52
N ALA A 75 8.80 -0.18 -5.70
CA ALA A 75 8.02 1.02 -5.96
C ALA A 75 6.50 0.75 -5.84
N TYR A 76 6.02 -0.38 -6.33
CA TYR A 76 4.62 -0.79 -6.15
C TYR A 76 4.28 -1.09 -4.69
N CYS A 77 5.15 -1.80 -3.98
CA CYS A 77 4.96 -2.10 -2.56
C CYS A 77 4.80 -0.80 -1.75
N PHE A 78 5.67 0.16 -1.96
CA PHE A 78 5.65 1.43 -1.22
C PHE A 78 4.54 2.37 -1.70
N TYR A 79 4.22 2.38 -2.98
CA TYR A 79 3.05 3.10 -3.50
C TYR A 79 1.76 2.55 -2.88
N GLY A 80 1.63 1.22 -2.79
CA GLY A 80 0.49 0.57 -2.14
C GLY A 80 0.35 1.00 -0.67
N ALA A 81 1.45 0.99 0.08
CA ALA A 81 1.46 1.43 1.48
C ALA A 81 1.09 2.92 1.61
N MET A 82 1.65 3.78 0.76
CA MET A 82 1.37 5.21 0.74
C MET A 82 -0.08 5.52 0.38
N SER A 83 -0.63 4.84 -0.63
CA SER A 83 -2.04 5.01 -1.05
C SER A 83 -3.01 4.50 0.01
N CYS A 84 -2.70 3.37 0.66
CA CYS A 84 -3.49 2.83 1.77
C CYS A 84 -3.53 3.82 2.95
N TYR A 85 -2.37 4.40 3.32
CA TYR A 85 -2.30 5.42 4.36
C TYR A 85 -3.13 6.65 4.00
N GLY A 86 -3.00 7.15 2.76
CA GLY A 86 -3.76 8.31 2.27
C GLY A 86 -5.27 8.05 2.28
N SER A 87 -5.70 6.88 1.83
CA SER A 87 -7.12 6.50 1.86
C SER A 87 -7.66 6.42 3.28
N THR A 88 -6.88 5.85 4.22
CA THR A 88 -7.26 5.79 5.62
C THR A 88 -7.36 7.19 6.22
N PHE A 89 -6.38 8.07 5.95
CA PHE A 89 -6.39 9.45 6.44
C PHE A 89 -7.63 10.22 5.95
N ALA A 90 -7.91 10.16 4.64
CA ALA A 90 -9.08 10.80 4.06
C ALA A 90 -10.40 10.26 4.65
N THR A 91 -10.47 8.97 4.90
CA THR A 91 -11.61 8.32 5.54
C THR A 91 -11.80 8.79 6.98
N GLN A 92 -10.72 8.82 7.80
CA GLN A 92 -10.81 9.31 9.17
C GLN A 92 -11.18 10.79 9.23
N ALA A 93 -10.65 11.63 8.33
CA ALA A 93 -11.02 13.03 8.21
C ALA A 93 -12.51 13.18 7.86
N ALA A 94 -13.01 12.44 6.88
CA ALA A 94 -14.41 12.46 6.48
C ALA A 94 -15.34 12.02 7.61
N MET A 95 -15.00 10.96 8.34
CA MET A 95 -15.77 10.48 9.49
C MET A 95 -15.78 11.47 10.65
N ALA A 96 -14.72 12.26 10.82
CA ALA A 96 -14.62 13.32 11.82
C ALA A 96 -15.28 14.65 11.37
N GLY A 97 -15.78 14.72 10.13
CA GLY A 97 -16.34 15.95 9.56
C GLY A 97 -15.29 17.03 9.24
N VAL A 98 -14.02 16.67 9.18
CA VAL A 98 -12.90 17.58 8.89
C VAL A 98 -12.69 17.70 7.38
N ALA A 99 -12.79 18.91 6.85
CA ALA A 99 -12.59 19.19 5.43
C ALA A 99 -11.09 19.20 5.08
N LEU A 100 -10.73 18.49 4.01
CA LEU A 100 -9.40 18.52 3.41
C LEU A 100 -9.47 19.22 2.06
N ASP A 101 -8.82 20.38 1.92
CA ASP A 101 -8.71 21.08 0.64
C ASP A 101 -7.65 20.46 -0.26
N GLU A 102 -6.54 19.99 0.35
CA GLU A 102 -5.44 19.31 -0.31
C GLU A 102 -4.75 18.36 0.67
N MET A 103 -4.33 17.20 0.17
CA MET A 103 -3.47 16.28 0.90
C MET A 103 -2.39 15.73 -0.03
N LYS A 104 -1.14 15.86 0.37
CA LYS A 104 0.02 15.28 -0.31
C LYS A 104 0.76 14.36 0.66
N ILE A 105 1.22 13.24 0.14
CA ILE A 105 2.02 12.29 0.91
C ILE A 105 3.32 12.05 0.15
N ASN A 106 4.43 12.25 0.83
CA ASN A 106 5.75 11.90 0.33
C ASN A 106 6.33 10.78 1.17
N LEU A 107 6.88 9.79 0.52
CA LEU A 107 7.63 8.71 1.14
C LEU A 107 9.14 8.96 0.96
N LYS A 108 9.87 8.81 2.06
CA LYS A 108 11.34 8.77 2.06
C LYS A 108 11.78 7.51 2.79
N LEU A 109 12.67 6.74 2.17
CA LEU A 109 13.32 5.59 2.78
C LEU A 109 14.68 5.34 2.11
N ASN A 110 15.54 4.60 2.79
CA ASN A 110 16.78 4.08 2.25
C ASN A 110 16.68 2.56 2.12
N VAL A 111 17.08 2.03 0.96
CA VAL A 111 17.10 0.58 0.70
C VAL A 111 18.54 0.11 0.62
N ASP A 112 18.86 -0.92 1.38
CA ASP A 112 20.16 -1.59 1.35
C ASP A 112 20.05 -2.89 0.55
N PHE A 113 20.62 -2.91 -0.64
CA PHE A 113 20.55 -4.05 -1.54
C PHE A 113 21.65 -5.10 -1.33
N ARG A 114 22.54 -4.92 -0.34
CA ARG A 114 23.63 -5.88 -0.09
C ARG A 114 23.12 -7.28 0.20
N GLY A 115 22.01 -7.40 0.93
CA GLY A 115 21.36 -8.70 1.16
C GLY A 115 20.87 -9.36 -0.11
N ALA A 116 20.17 -8.62 -0.97
CA ALA A 116 19.69 -9.10 -2.27
C ALA A 116 20.82 -9.49 -3.23
N LEU A 117 21.98 -8.83 -3.12
CA LEU A 117 23.20 -9.15 -3.88
C LEU A 117 24.05 -10.27 -3.26
N GLY A 118 23.57 -10.95 -2.21
CA GLY A 118 24.28 -12.08 -1.58
C GLY A 118 25.50 -11.68 -0.75
N LEU A 119 25.66 -10.41 -0.37
CA LEU A 119 26.83 -9.92 0.38
C LEU A 119 26.72 -10.11 1.90
N GLY A 120 25.67 -10.77 2.37
CA GLY A 120 25.43 -11.06 3.78
C GLY A 120 24.03 -10.68 4.25
N SER A 121 23.79 -10.74 5.57
CA SER A 121 22.52 -10.37 6.19
C SER A 121 22.57 -8.91 6.66
N PHE A 122 21.76 -8.07 6.05
CA PHE A 122 21.66 -6.64 6.36
C PHE A 122 20.18 -6.25 6.45
N PRO A 123 19.79 -5.32 7.36
CA PRO A 123 18.45 -4.73 7.35
C PRO A 123 18.21 -4.03 5.99
N PRO A 124 17.23 -4.49 5.19
CA PRO A 124 17.06 -3.98 3.83
C PRO A 124 16.47 -2.58 3.77
N LEU A 125 15.78 -2.14 4.81
CA LEU A 125 15.10 -0.84 4.85
C LEU A 125 15.56 -0.03 6.05
N LYS A 126 15.78 1.27 5.83
CA LYS A 126 16.14 2.25 6.87
C LYS A 126 15.41 3.56 6.62
N ASP A 127 15.18 4.31 7.70
CA ASP A 127 14.67 5.68 7.65
C ASP A 127 13.31 5.77 6.91
N PHE A 128 12.42 4.82 7.14
CA PHE A 128 11.11 4.80 6.53
C PHE A 128 10.23 5.92 7.12
N GLN A 129 9.87 6.90 6.30
CA GLN A 129 9.11 8.06 6.72
C GLN A 129 8.04 8.45 5.70
N PHE A 130 6.79 8.58 6.17
CA PHE A 130 5.76 9.33 5.46
C PHE A 130 5.74 10.77 5.95
N ASN A 131 5.75 11.72 5.01
CA ASN A 131 5.48 13.11 5.27
C ASN A 131 4.12 13.47 4.65
N VAL A 132 3.13 13.70 5.50
CA VAL A 132 1.77 14.05 5.11
C VAL A 132 1.59 15.56 5.25
N GLN A 133 1.29 16.21 4.15
CA GLN A 133 1.00 17.64 4.08
C GLN A 133 -0.49 17.83 3.82
N VAL A 134 -1.16 18.56 4.69
CA VAL A 134 -2.61 18.78 4.63
C VAL A 134 -2.88 20.27 4.56
N LYS A 135 -3.77 20.66 3.64
CA LYS A 135 -4.42 21.97 3.64
C LYS A 135 -5.86 21.80 4.09
N SER A 136 -6.23 22.45 5.17
CA SER A 136 -7.53 22.36 5.81
C SER A 136 -7.82 23.63 6.61
N SER A 137 -9.08 23.93 6.85
CA SER A 137 -9.50 24.93 7.82
C SER A 137 -9.56 24.41 9.27
N ALA A 138 -9.32 23.11 9.47
CA ALA A 138 -9.26 22.49 10.80
C ALA A 138 -8.02 22.96 11.57
N SER A 139 -8.08 22.86 12.89
CA SER A 139 -6.94 23.13 13.76
C SER A 139 -5.84 22.06 13.61
N ASP A 140 -4.61 22.41 13.99
CA ASP A 140 -3.49 21.46 14.02
C ASP A 140 -3.80 20.27 14.93
N GLU A 141 -4.51 20.46 16.03
CA GLU A 141 -4.90 19.41 16.96
C GLU A 141 -5.85 18.40 16.30
N GLU A 142 -6.83 18.87 15.53
CA GLU A 142 -7.74 18.00 14.78
C GLU A 142 -6.99 17.18 13.71
N VAL A 143 -6.08 17.83 12.98
CA VAL A 143 -5.23 17.15 11.98
C VAL A 143 -4.34 16.08 12.64
N GLN A 144 -3.73 16.38 13.80
CA GLN A 144 -2.92 15.42 14.55
C GLN A 144 -3.75 14.25 15.08
N LYS A 145 -4.99 14.49 15.52
CA LYS A 145 -5.90 13.41 15.92
C LYS A 145 -6.26 12.49 14.76
N ILE A 146 -6.50 13.04 13.56
CA ILE A 146 -6.76 12.24 12.36
C ILE A 146 -5.52 11.41 12.01
N LYS A 147 -4.33 12.02 12.08
CA LYS A 147 -3.05 11.30 11.88
C LYS A 147 -2.92 10.12 12.83
N GLN A 148 -3.16 10.33 14.12
CA GLN A 148 -3.08 9.27 15.13
C GLN A 148 -4.05 8.11 14.81
N LEU A 149 -5.30 8.41 14.50
CA LEU A 149 -6.29 7.40 14.10
C LEU A 149 -5.87 6.67 12.82
N THR A 150 -5.19 7.36 11.91
CA THR A 150 -4.66 6.75 10.68
C THR A 150 -3.51 5.80 10.98
N ASP A 151 -2.58 6.19 11.84
CA ASP A 151 -1.46 5.34 12.27
C ASP A 151 -1.95 4.04 12.93
N GLU A 152 -3.01 4.12 13.72
CA GLU A 152 -3.63 2.98 14.42
C GLU A 152 -4.44 2.06 13.50
N ARG A 153 -5.05 2.60 12.44
CA ARG A 153 -6.09 1.91 11.65
C ARG A 153 -5.66 1.54 10.24
N CYS A 154 -4.53 2.04 9.76
CA CYS A 154 -4.05 1.71 8.42
C CYS A 154 -3.48 0.27 8.39
N PRO A 155 -4.11 -0.68 7.65
CA PRO A 155 -3.65 -2.06 7.64
C PRO A 155 -2.26 -2.23 7.03
N ALA A 156 -1.88 -1.40 6.05
CA ALA A 156 -0.54 -1.45 5.47
C ALA A 156 0.55 -1.02 6.48
N ILE A 157 0.30 0.03 7.25
CA ILE A 157 1.23 0.47 8.31
C ILE A 157 1.29 -0.57 9.42
N TRP A 158 0.14 -1.12 9.80
CA TRP A 158 0.10 -2.18 10.79
C TRP A 158 0.96 -3.38 10.36
N ALA A 159 0.82 -3.84 9.12
CA ALA A 159 1.60 -4.96 8.58
C ALA A 159 3.11 -4.66 8.51
N MET A 160 3.50 -3.40 8.28
CA MET A 160 4.91 -2.99 8.27
C MET A 160 5.54 -2.92 9.66
N GLN A 161 4.73 -2.67 10.69
CA GLN A 161 5.19 -2.54 12.08
C GLN A 161 5.09 -3.85 12.87
N ASN A 162 4.31 -4.81 12.39
CA ASN A 162 4.05 -6.06 13.08
C ASN A 162 4.46 -7.26 12.21
N PRO A 163 5.14 -8.27 12.76
CA PRO A 163 5.47 -9.47 12.01
C PRO A 163 4.20 -10.26 11.70
N VAL A 164 3.87 -10.36 10.42
CA VAL A 164 2.78 -11.22 9.92
C VAL A 164 3.40 -12.57 9.54
N PRO A 165 2.82 -13.72 9.96
CA PRO A 165 3.28 -15.03 9.51
C PRO A 165 3.34 -15.11 7.99
N PHE A 166 4.49 -15.50 7.46
CA PHE A 166 4.73 -15.58 6.03
C PHE A 166 5.16 -17.01 5.64
N THR A 167 4.45 -17.61 4.70
CA THR A 167 4.74 -18.96 4.22
C THR A 167 4.91 -18.93 2.71
N THR A 168 5.95 -19.59 2.22
CA THR A 168 6.16 -19.81 0.78
C THR A 168 6.15 -21.29 0.47
N ILE A 169 5.54 -21.65 -0.66
CA ILE A 169 5.55 -23.03 -1.20
C ILE A 169 6.11 -22.95 -2.61
N ALA A 170 7.12 -23.74 -2.89
CA ALA A 170 7.67 -23.86 -4.24
C ALA A 170 7.32 -25.26 -4.79
N THR A 171 6.71 -25.29 -5.97
CA THR A 171 6.35 -26.54 -6.66
C THR A 171 7.05 -26.57 -8.02
N LYS A 172 7.79 -27.66 -8.28
CA LYS A 172 8.33 -27.90 -9.61
C LYS A 172 7.21 -28.44 -10.50
N LEU A 173 7.04 -27.82 -11.66
CA LEU A 173 6.17 -28.34 -12.73
C LEU A 173 6.99 -29.27 -13.63
N ASP A 174 6.36 -30.31 -14.12
CA ASP A 174 6.97 -31.30 -15.06
C ASP A 174 6.98 -30.77 -16.50
#